data_fe291af2fa8d42c23d95978b1adee651
#
_entry.id   fe291af2fa8d42c23d95978b1adee651
#
_cell.length_a   1.000
_cell.length_b   1.000
_cell.length_c   1.000
_cell.angle_alpha   90.00
_cell.angle_beta   90.00
_cell.angle_gamma   90.00
#
_symmetry.space_group_name_H-M   'P 1'
#
loop_
_entity.id
_entity.type
_entity.pdbx_description
1 polymer ?
#
loop_
_entity_poly.entity_id
_entity_poly.type
_entity_poly.pdbx_seq_one_letter_code
_entity_poly.pdbx_strand_id
1 'polypeptide(L)' 'MVDLIELGDLVIQVSRKNIKNVHLSVHPPHGKVTLAAPIGTRLEVARAYAISKLGWIRLQ' A
#
# COMPACT_ATOMS: atom_id res chain seq x y z
N MET A 1 12.45 -7.38 -2.29
CA MET A 1 12.15 -7.17 -0.86
C MET A 1 10.81 -6.49 -0.69
N VAL A 2 10.14 -6.79 0.39
CA VAL A 2 8.84 -6.19 0.71
C VAL A 2 9.01 -5.25 1.88
N ASP A 3 8.54 -4.02 1.71
CA ASP A 3 8.53 -3.04 2.78
C ASP A 3 7.16 -3.04 3.46
N LEU A 4 7.12 -2.68 4.72
CA LEU A 4 5.89 -2.56 5.48
C LEU A 4 5.68 -1.12 5.89
N ILE A 5 4.44 -0.66 5.76
CA ILE A 5 4.02 0.65 6.23
C ILE A 5 3.00 0.44 7.33
N GLU A 6 3.26 1.01 8.50
CA GLU A 6 2.32 0.93 9.61
C GLU A 6 1.60 2.26 9.78
N LEU A 7 0.27 2.23 9.71
CA LEU A 7 -0.57 3.40 9.90
C LEU A 7 -1.58 3.09 11.00
N GLY A 8 -1.18 3.35 12.24
CA GLY A 8 -1.97 2.97 13.39
C GLY A 8 -2.02 1.45 13.54
N ASP A 9 -3.22 0.88 13.48
CA ASP A 9 -3.42 -0.57 13.53
C ASP A 9 -3.42 -1.23 12.16
N LEU A 10 -3.19 -0.45 11.11
CA LEU A 10 -3.19 -0.92 9.73
C LEU A 10 -1.75 -1.15 9.26
N VAL A 11 -1.50 -2.32 8.69
CA VAL A 11 -0.20 -2.66 8.12
C VAL A 11 -0.36 -2.90 6.62
N ILE A 12 0.46 -2.23 5.82
CA ILE A 12 0.42 -2.30 4.36
C ILE A 12 1.72 -2.91 3.87
N GLN A 13 1.62 -3.99 3.09
CA GLN A 13 2.77 -4.57 2.41
C GLN A 13 3.02 -3.82 1.11
N VAL A 14 4.23 -3.32 0.94
CA VAL A 14 4.63 -2.61 -0.28
C VAL A 14 5.52 -3.52 -1.12
N SER A 15 5.09 -3.80 -2.34
CA SER A 15 5.87 -4.56 -3.30
C SER A 15 6.25 -3.67 -4.47
N ARG A 16 7.49 -3.71 -4.89
CA ARG A 16 7.93 -2.97 -6.07
C ARG A 16 7.97 -3.92 -7.24
N LYS A 17 7.32 -3.52 -8.32
CA LYS A 17 7.17 -4.33 -9.52
C LYS A 17 7.47 -3.51 -10.76
N ASN A 18 7.72 -4.18 -11.87
CA ASN A 18 7.94 -3.51 -13.15
C ASN A 18 6.58 -3.09 -13.74
N ILE A 19 5.98 -2.08 -13.12
CA ILE A 19 4.69 -1.53 -13.52
C ILE A 19 4.80 -0.02 -13.59
N LYS A 20 3.83 0.63 -14.23
CA LYS A 20 3.85 2.08 -14.44
C LYS A 20 3.12 2.86 -13.36
N ASN A 21 2.11 2.25 -12.75
CA ASN A 21 1.23 2.93 -11.80
C ASN A 21 1.19 2.21 -10.47
N VAL A 22 0.85 2.95 -9.43
CA VAL A 22 0.67 2.39 -8.10
C VAL A 22 -0.70 1.73 -8.00
N HIS A 23 -0.76 0.54 -7.45
CA HIS A 23 -2.01 -0.20 -7.23
C HIS A 23 -2.15 -0.54 -5.75
N LEU A 24 -3.30 -0.21 -5.18
CA LEU A 24 -3.62 -0.52 -3.81
C LEU A 24 -4.73 -1.56 -3.79
N SER A 25 -4.55 -2.63 -3.02
CA SER A 25 -5.52 -3.71 -2.93
C SER A 25 -5.81 -4.06 -1.48
N VAL A 26 -7.10 -4.32 -1.19
CA VAL A 26 -7.53 -4.81 0.12
C VAL A 26 -8.08 -6.21 -0.07
N HIS A 27 -7.57 -7.15 0.73
CA HIS A 27 -7.91 -8.56 0.58
C HIS A 27 -8.78 -9.04 1.75
N PRO A 28 -10.06 -9.34 1.51
CA PRO A 28 -10.90 -9.96 2.53
C PRO A 28 -10.45 -11.40 2.80
N PRO A 29 -10.84 -12.02 3.92
CA PRO A 29 -11.64 -11.45 5.00
C PRO A 29 -10.82 -10.71 6.04
N HIS A 30 -9.49 -10.81 6.00
CA HIS A 30 -8.62 -10.29 7.05
C HIS A 30 -8.27 -8.80 6.89
N GLY A 31 -8.71 -8.19 5.82
CA GLY A 31 -8.39 -6.80 5.57
C GLY A 31 -6.92 -6.56 5.27
N LYS A 32 -6.23 -7.57 4.75
CA LYS A 32 -4.83 -7.43 4.35
C LYS A 32 -4.71 -6.40 3.23
N VAL A 33 -3.83 -5.44 3.42
CA VAL A 33 -3.63 -4.37 2.44
C VAL A 33 -2.27 -4.54 1.78
N THR A 34 -2.27 -4.53 0.45
CA THR A 34 -1.03 -4.59 -0.32
C THR A 34 -0.97 -3.39 -1.26
N LEU A 35 0.23 -2.89 -1.48
CA LEU A 35 0.48 -1.79 -2.38
C LEU A 35 1.57 -2.20 -3.36
N ALA A 36 1.25 -2.22 -4.65
CA ALA A 36 2.22 -2.47 -5.70
C ALA A 36 2.63 -1.14 -6.31
N ALA A 37 3.93 -0.90 -6.39
CA ALA A 37 4.47 0.35 -6.87
C ALA A 37 5.57 0.10 -7.90
N PRO A 38 5.83 1.07 -8.78
CA PRO A 38 6.96 0.98 -9.71
C PRO A 38 8.29 0.86 -8.96
N ILE A 39 9.25 0.20 -9.59
CA ILE A 39 10.53 -0.13 -8.96
C ILE A 39 11.23 1.10 -8.38
N GLY A 40 11.15 2.24 -9.03
CA GLY A 40 11.81 3.47 -8.57
C GLY A 40 11.09 4.23 -7.46
N THR A 41 9.94 3.72 -6.99
CA THR A 41 9.14 4.44 -6.01
C THR A 41 9.80 4.40 -4.62
N ARG A 42 9.96 5.58 -4.01
CA ARG A 42 10.47 5.68 -2.66
C ARG A 42 9.40 5.28 -1.64
N LEU A 43 9.83 4.75 -0.51
CA LEU A 43 8.91 4.34 0.55
C LEU A 43 8.05 5.50 1.03
N GLU A 44 8.61 6.68 1.16
CA GLU A 44 7.87 7.86 1.60
C GLU A 44 6.75 8.25 0.62
N VAL A 45 6.98 8.03 -0.67
CA VAL A 45 5.96 8.28 -1.70
C VAL A 45 4.85 7.25 -1.58
N ALA A 46 5.20 5.98 -1.41
CA ALA A 46 4.22 4.93 -1.21
C ALA A 46 3.38 5.18 0.05
N ARG A 47 4.03 5.63 1.11
CA ARG A 47 3.34 5.96 2.37
C ARG A 47 2.36 7.10 2.18
N ALA A 48 2.77 8.16 1.47
CA ALA A 48 1.90 9.29 1.20
C ALA A 48 0.68 8.86 0.39
N TYR A 49 0.87 7.99 -0.59
CA TYR A 49 -0.22 7.44 -1.36
C TYR A 49 -1.19 6.66 -0.48
N ALA A 50 -0.65 5.80 0.39
CA ALA A 50 -1.46 5.00 1.31
C ALA A 50 -2.27 5.89 2.24
N ILE A 51 -1.66 6.94 2.77
CA ILE A 51 -2.35 7.89 3.65
C ILE A 51 -3.50 8.58 2.92
N SER A 52 -3.29 8.97 1.67
CA SER A 52 -4.33 9.62 0.88
C SER A 52 -5.50 8.70 0.60
N LYS A 53 -5.29 7.38 0.65
CA LYS A 53 -6.33 6.38 0.41
C LYS A 53 -6.88 5.77 1.69
N LEU A 54 -6.47 6.26 2.84
CA LEU A 54 -6.83 5.66 4.12
C LEU A 54 -8.33 5.60 4.33
N GLY A 55 -9.06 6.65 3.95
CA GLY A 55 -10.52 6.67 4.04
C GLY A 55 -11.16 5.56 3.22
N TRP A 56 -10.66 5.35 2.00
CA TRP A 56 -11.17 4.30 1.12
C TRP A 56 -10.88 2.91 1.71
N ILE A 57 -9.69 2.71 2.25
CA ILE A 57 -9.29 1.43 2.85
C ILE A 57 -10.25 1.08 4.00
N ARG A 58 -10.60 2.05 4.83
CA ARG A 58 -11.47 1.82 5.99
C ARG A 58 -12.90 1.48 5.62
N LEU A 59 -13.30 1.78 4.38
CA LEU A 59 -14.64 1.46 3.88
C LEU A 59 -14.75 0.02 3.35
N GLN A 60 -13.64 -0.64 3.15
CA GLN A 60 -13.62 -2.00 2.60
C GLN A 60 -13.83 -3.09 3.65
#